data_619116c7daad81914e3453f0cb49c45e
#
_entry.id   619116c7daad81914e3453f0cb49c45e
#
_cell.length_a   1.000
_cell.length_b   1.000
_cell.length_c   1.000
_cell.angle_alpha   90.00
_cell.angle_beta   90.00
_cell.angle_gamma   90.00
#
_symmetry.space_group_name_H-M   'P 1'
#
loop_
_entity.id
_entity.type
_entity.pdbx_description
1 polymer ?
#
loop_
_entity_poly.entity_id
_entity_poly.type
_entity_poly.pdbx_seq_one_letter_code
_entity_poly.pdbx_strand_id
1 'polypeptide(L)'
;MTVSSARPAQTDPIDALLSAHGLRRTATARLVLGWFLAHTDTSYTHAQLLSALQGAGPDDGVTLDRVTLYRLIDRLTQVGLLLCRVDANRVRRYQAMPESVKAMPHFECQTCHRDSPLTGALQGNALDLEAAAQNALQALKALGYEGLSLDLAVRGVCADCASAAAHVKGEA
;
A
#
# COMPACT_ATOMS: atom_id res chain seq x y z
N MET A 1 50.33 14.51 -0.61
CA MET A 1 49.57 13.24 -0.67
C MET A 1 48.19 13.49 -0.16
N THR A 2 47.28 13.82 -1.08
CA THR A 2 45.87 14.15 -0.78
C THR A 2 45.04 12.87 -0.97
N VAL A 3 44.60 12.31 0.15
CA VAL A 3 43.69 11.15 0.15
C VAL A 3 42.28 11.66 -0.18
N SER A 4 41.86 11.40 -1.40
CA SER A 4 40.48 11.65 -1.84
C SER A 4 39.57 10.66 -1.12
N SER A 5 38.83 11.15 -0.12
CA SER A 5 37.80 10.39 0.59
C SER A 5 36.59 10.25 -0.34
N ALA A 6 36.47 9.11 -1.03
CA ALA A 6 35.29 8.76 -1.79
C ALA A 6 34.13 8.56 -0.80
N ARG A 7 33.16 9.49 -0.81
CA ARG A 7 31.88 9.35 -0.12
C ARG A 7 31.23 8.06 -0.62
N PRO A 8 30.78 7.15 0.26
CA PRO A 8 30.02 6.00 -0.19
C PRO A 8 28.75 6.50 -0.91
N ALA A 9 28.50 6.01 -2.11
CA ALA A 9 27.29 6.31 -2.85
C ALA A 9 26.07 5.90 -1.99
N GLN A 10 25.31 6.86 -1.53
CA GLN A 10 24.05 6.59 -0.84
C GLN A 10 23.15 5.87 -1.84
N THR A 11 22.93 4.58 -1.65
CA THR A 11 21.99 3.80 -2.43
C THR A 11 20.59 4.37 -2.19
N ASP A 12 19.87 4.70 -3.26
CA ASP A 12 18.48 5.14 -3.17
C ASP A 12 17.67 4.14 -2.32
N PRO A 13 16.90 4.59 -1.32
CA PRO A 13 16.09 3.71 -0.49
C PRO A 13 15.19 2.76 -1.29
N ILE A 14 14.66 3.23 -2.43
CA ILE A 14 13.85 2.41 -3.33
C ILE A 14 14.70 1.32 -3.99
N ASP A 15 15.91 1.63 -4.41
CA ASP A 15 16.84 0.64 -4.97
C ASP A 15 17.27 -0.41 -3.95
N ALA A 16 17.49 0.00 -2.72
CA ALA A 16 17.80 -0.91 -1.62
C ALA A 16 16.61 -1.88 -1.38
N LEU A 17 15.39 -1.34 -1.35
CA LEU A 17 14.16 -2.11 -1.14
C LEU A 17 13.92 -3.11 -2.29
N LEU A 18 14.03 -2.67 -3.55
CA LEU A 18 13.92 -3.55 -4.73
C LEU A 18 14.95 -4.68 -4.69
N SER A 19 16.21 -4.35 -4.35
CA SER A 19 17.30 -5.33 -4.30
C SER A 19 17.10 -6.35 -3.17
N ALA A 20 16.67 -5.92 -1.99
CA ALA A 20 16.38 -6.78 -0.85
C ALA A 20 15.30 -7.83 -1.16
N HIS A 21 14.37 -7.51 -2.07
CA HIS A 21 13.31 -8.43 -2.52
C HIS A 21 13.62 -9.11 -3.87
N GLY A 22 14.86 -9.08 -4.33
CA GLY A 22 15.29 -9.75 -5.55
C GLY A 22 14.72 -9.15 -6.84
N LEU A 23 14.29 -7.90 -6.82
CA LEU A 23 13.74 -7.21 -7.97
C LEU A 23 14.79 -6.38 -8.71
N ARG A 24 14.62 -6.29 -10.04
CA ARG A 24 15.48 -5.43 -10.87
C ARG A 24 15.19 -3.95 -10.64
N ARG A 25 16.24 -3.15 -10.50
CA ARG A 25 16.18 -1.69 -10.32
C ARG A 25 15.96 -0.97 -11.65
N THR A 26 14.83 -1.19 -12.30
CA THR A 26 14.47 -0.49 -13.54
C THR A 26 13.85 0.86 -13.23
N ALA A 27 13.89 1.81 -14.18
CA ALA A 27 13.23 3.12 -14.02
C ALA A 27 11.73 2.95 -13.72
N THR A 28 11.06 2.02 -14.44
CA THR A 28 9.65 1.69 -14.19
C THR A 28 9.41 1.15 -12.78
N ALA A 29 10.28 0.27 -12.27
CA ALA A 29 10.13 -0.28 -10.93
C ALA A 29 10.30 0.80 -9.85
N ARG A 30 11.26 1.71 -10.02
CA ARG A 30 11.44 2.86 -9.13
C ARG A 30 10.23 3.79 -9.16
N LEU A 31 9.73 4.12 -10.34
CA LEU A 31 8.58 4.99 -10.53
C LEU A 31 7.33 4.42 -9.83
N VAL A 32 7.01 3.15 -10.11
CA VAL A 32 5.82 2.50 -9.55
C VAL A 32 5.91 2.31 -8.04
N LEU A 33 7.04 1.79 -7.53
CA LEU A 33 7.22 1.60 -6.09
C LEU A 33 7.30 2.95 -5.37
N GLY A 34 8.00 3.94 -5.92
CA GLY A 34 8.06 5.29 -5.38
C GLY A 34 6.70 5.95 -5.27
N TRP A 35 5.84 5.77 -6.29
CA TRP A 35 4.45 6.23 -6.23
C TRP A 35 3.71 5.65 -5.04
N PHE A 36 3.74 4.34 -4.87
CA PHE A 36 3.06 3.69 -3.76
C PHE A 36 3.61 4.11 -2.39
N LEU A 37 4.93 4.27 -2.27
CA LEU A 37 5.55 4.73 -1.02
C LEU A 37 5.23 6.20 -0.69
N ALA A 38 4.95 7.02 -1.69
CA ALA A 38 4.49 8.40 -1.50
C ALA A 38 2.99 8.51 -1.15
N HIS A 39 2.20 7.44 -1.41
CA HIS A 39 0.75 7.43 -1.23
C HIS A 39 0.32 6.21 -0.40
N THR A 40 0.90 6.04 0.78
CA THR A 40 0.69 4.87 1.64
C THR A 40 -0.70 4.78 2.26
N ASP A 41 -1.43 5.87 2.28
CA ASP A 41 -2.78 5.99 2.86
C ASP A 41 -3.90 5.69 1.85
N THR A 42 -3.56 5.37 0.60
CA THR A 42 -4.55 5.20 -0.48
C THR A 42 -4.27 3.93 -1.27
N SER A 43 -5.34 3.19 -1.57
CA SER A 43 -5.29 2.03 -2.45
C SER A 43 -5.70 2.38 -3.89
N TYR A 44 -5.02 1.80 -4.87
CA TYR A 44 -5.23 2.09 -6.29
C TYR A 44 -5.59 0.83 -7.08
N THR A 45 -6.50 0.98 -8.04
CA THR A 45 -6.67 -0.03 -9.10
C THR A 45 -5.55 0.11 -10.14
N HIS A 46 -5.34 -0.89 -10.97
CA HIS A 46 -4.41 -0.80 -12.10
C HIS A 46 -4.71 0.41 -13.01
N ALA A 47 -5.98 0.68 -13.29
CA ALA A 47 -6.39 1.76 -14.17
C ALA A 47 -6.10 3.14 -13.54
N GLN A 48 -6.40 3.31 -12.25
CA GLN A 48 -6.11 4.53 -11.52
C GLN A 48 -4.60 4.79 -11.45
N LEU A 49 -3.81 3.77 -11.16
CA LEU A 49 -2.36 3.89 -11.11
C LEU A 49 -1.77 4.25 -12.49
N LEU A 50 -2.24 3.58 -13.56
CA LEU A 50 -1.79 3.89 -14.91
C LEU A 50 -2.08 5.34 -15.28
N SER A 51 -3.30 5.83 -15.02
CA SER A 51 -3.69 7.21 -15.27
C SER A 51 -2.85 8.21 -14.45
N ALA A 52 -2.62 7.92 -13.18
CA ALA A 52 -1.83 8.77 -12.30
C ALA A 52 -0.37 8.86 -12.74
N LEU A 53 0.25 7.73 -13.12
CA LEU A 53 1.64 7.69 -13.57
C LEU A 53 1.85 8.30 -14.96
N GLN A 54 0.86 8.22 -15.86
CA GLN A 54 0.91 8.89 -17.16
C GLN A 54 0.82 10.42 -17.04
N GLY A 55 0.13 10.94 -15.99
CA GLY A 55 0.05 12.37 -15.71
C GLY A 55 1.22 12.93 -14.90
N ALA A 56 1.96 12.08 -14.20
CA ALA A 56 3.04 12.46 -13.29
C ALA A 56 4.45 12.11 -13.81
N GLY A 57 4.54 11.55 -15.01
CA GLY A 57 5.83 11.16 -15.58
C GLY A 57 6.74 12.37 -15.78
N PRO A 58 7.99 12.35 -15.29
CA PRO A 58 8.99 13.28 -15.76
C PRO A 58 9.19 13.07 -17.26
N ASP A 59 9.65 14.11 -17.94
CA ASP A 59 9.93 14.17 -19.39
C ASP A 59 10.95 13.11 -19.90
N ASP A 60 11.32 12.15 -19.07
CA ASP A 60 12.38 11.15 -19.27
C ASP A 60 11.98 9.96 -20.19
N GLY A 61 10.90 10.06 -20.94
CA GLY A 61 10.57 9.10 -22.00
C GLY A 61 10.23 7.67 -21.53
N VAL A 62 9.89 7.47 -20.24
CA VAL A 62 9.43 6.17 -19.75
C VAL A 62 7.98 5.95 -20.20
N THR A 63 7.82 5.31 -21.35
CA THR A 63 6.50 4.85 -21.82
C THR A 63 6.08 3.67 -20.95
N LEU A 64 5.17 3.92 -20.01
CA LEU A 64 4.61 2.87 -19.17
C LEU A 64 3.42 2.22 -19.90
N ASP A 65 3.66 1.05 -20.51
CA ASP A 65 2.58 0.26 -21.09
C ASP A 65 1.82 -0.53 -20.01
N ARG A 66 0.55 -0.82 -20.31
CA ARG A 66 -0.35 -1.51 -19.39
C ARG A 66 0.17 -2.90 -18.97
N VAL A 67 0.75 -3.65 -19.88
CA VAL A 67 1.20 -5.03 -19.61
C VAL A 67 2.39 -5.01 -18.65
N THR A 68 3.36 -4.13 -18.90
CA THR A 68 4.53 -3.95 -18.02
C THR A 68 4.11 -3.52 -16.63
N LEU A 69 3.16 -2.55 -16.51
CA LEU A 69 2.63 -2.12 -15.23
C LEU A 69 1.99 -3.29 -14.47
N TYR A 70 1.11 -4.05 -15.10
CA TYR A 70 0.39 -5.15 -14.45
C TYR A 70 1.35 -6.24 -13.96
N ARG A 71 2.30 -6.66 -14.79
CA ARG A 71 3.33 -7.64 -14.40
C ARG A 71 4.20 -7.14 -13.25
N LEU A 72 4.50 -5.85 -13.21
CA LEU A 72 5.29 -5.27 -12.15
C LEU A 72 4.51 -5.23 -10.83
N ILE A 73 3.24 -4.80 -10.85
CA ILE A 73 2.37 -4.80 -9.68
C ILE A 73 2.21 -6.21 -9.11
N ASP A 74 1.98 -7.20 -9.97
CA ASP A 74 1.89 -8.61 -9.54
C ASP A 74 3.19 -9.07 -8.86
N ARG A 75 4.35 -8.72 -9.41
CA ARG A 75 5.65 -9.05 -8.80
C ARG A 75 5.86 -8.35 -7.46
N LEU A 76 5.56 -7.06 -7.37
CA LEU A 76 5.66 -6.30 -6.13
C LEU A 76 4.75 -6.89 -5.05
N THR A 77 3.56 -7.36 -5.43
CA THR A 77 2.62 -8.04 -4.54
C THR A 77 3.14 -9.41 -4.11
N GLN A 78 3.68 -10.22 -5.02
CA GLN A 78 4.25 -11.53 -4.71
C GLN A 78 5.41 -11.48 -3.71
N VAL A 79 6.24 -10.45 -3.80
CA VAL A 79 7.36 -10.25 -2.86
C VAL A 79 6.96 -9.52 -1.58
N GLY A 80 5.68 -9.13 -1.43
CA GLY A 80 5.15 -8.49 -0.23
C GLY A 80 5.47 -7.01 -0.08
N LEU A 81 5.86 -6.32 -1.15
CA LEU A 81 6.02 -4.87 -1.17
C LEU A 81 4.70 -4.14 -1.36
N LEU A 82 3.73 -4.78 -2.01
CA LEU A 82 2.36 -4.30 -2.13
C LEU A 82 1.39 -5.30 -1.51
N LEU A 83 0.36 -4.76 -0.91
CA LEU A 83 -0.82 -5.50 -0.49
C LEU A 83 -1.86 -5.42 -1.61
N CYS A 84 -2.46 -6.57 -1.96
CA CYS A 84 -3.62 -6.64 -2.85
C CYS A 84 -4.86 -6.99 -2.04
N ARG A 85 -5.88 -6.16 -2.10
CA ARG A 85 -7.20 -6.42 -1.53
C ARG A 85 -8.25 -6.42 -2.62
N VAL A 86 -9.38 -7.09 -2.35
CA VAL A 86 -10.54 -7.08 -3.23
C VAL A 86 -11.64 -6.29 -2.53
N ASP A 87 -12.05 -5.18 -3.15
CA ASP A 87 -13.12 -4.35 -2.60
C ASP A 87 -14.51 -5.00 -2.71
N ALA A 88 -15.53 -4.35 -2.17
CA ALA A 88 -16.91 -4.84 -2.18
C ALA A 88 -17.47 -5.07 -3.62
N ASN A 89 -16.89 -4.40 -4.62
CA ASN A 89 -17.25 -4.53 -6.04
C ASN A 89 -16.41 -5.60 -6.77
N ARG A 90 -15.64 -6.40 -6.02
CA ARG A 90 -14.71 -7.42 -6.55
C ARG A 90 -13.57 -6.85 -7.40
N VAL A 91 -13.23 -5.58 -7.20
CA VAL A 91 -12.11 -4.92 -7.89
C VAL A 91 -10.85 -5.05 -7.05
N ARG A 92 -9.75 -5.48 -7.67
CA ARG A 92 -8.44 -5.54 -7.02
C ARG A 92 -7.89 -4.14 -6.82
N ARG A 93 -7.45 -3.86 -5.58
CA ARG A 93 -6.79 -2.63 -5.17
C ARG A 93 -5.43 -2.94 -4.56
N TYR A 94 -4.48 -2.10 -4.84
CA TYR A 94 -3.09 -2.26 -4.44
C TYR A 94 -2.65 -1.06 -3.61
N GLN A 95 -1.88 -1.31 -2.57
CA GLN A 95 -1.36 -0.31 -1.64
C GLN A 95 0.04 -0.70 -1.22
N ALA A 96 0.92 0.29 -0.94
CA ALA A 96 2.21 0.00 -0.33
C ALA A 96 2.01 -0.68 1.03
N MET A 97 2.86 -1.67 1.31
CA MET A 97 2.85 -2.36 2.59
C MET A 97 4.11 -1.98 3.37
N PRO A 98 4.03 -1.06 4.33
CA PRO A 98 5.10 -0.87 5.30
C PRO A 98 5.28 -2.19 6.07
N GLU A 99 6.53 -2.59 6.33
CA GLU A 99 6.83 -3.88 7.00
C GLU A 99 6.14 -4.06 8.36
N SER A 100 5.78 -2.94 9.01
CA SER A 100 5.07 -2.92 10.29
C SER A 100 3.56 -3.20 10.20
N VAL A 101 2.96 -3.30 8.99
CA VAL A 101 1.49 -3.23 8.81
C VAL A 101 0.86 -4.58 8.43
N LYS A 102 1.63 -5.67 8.40
CA LYS A 102 1.14 -7.01 7.92
C LYS A 102 -0.08 -7.59 8.65
N ALA A 103 -0.52 -7.01 9.76
CA ALA A 103 -1.69 -7.46 10.51
C ALA A 103 -2.45 -6.31 11.19
N MET A 104 -2.26 -5.05 10.76
CA MET A 104 -2.91 -3.92 11.46
C MET A 104 -4.35 -3.75 11.00
N PRO A 105 -5.28 -3.57 11.97
CA PRO A 105 -6.64 -3.15 11.67
C PRO A 105 -6.64 -1.84 10.89
N HIS A 106 -7.45 -1.74 9.85
CA HIS A 106 -7.53 -0.56 9.02
C HIS A 106 -8.97 -0.21 8.65
N PHE A 107 -9.18 1.05 8.31
CA PHE A 107 -10.45 1.54 7.80
C PHE A 107 -10.35 1.74 6.29
N GLU A 108 -11.31 1.20 5.53
CA GLU A 108 -11.47 1.39 4.09
C GLU A 108 -12.71 2.24 3.81
N CYS A 109 -12.52 3.41 3.17
CA CYS A 109 -13.64 4.23 2.72
C CYS A 109 -14.28 3.64 1.45
N GLN A 110 -15.57 3.35 1.50
CA GLN A 110 -16.31 2.80 0.34
C GLN A 110 -16.51 3.81 -0.79
N THR A 111 -16.34 5.11 -0.52
CA THR A 111 -16.56 6.17 -1.51
C THR A 111 -15.26 6.59 -2.20
N CYS A 112 -14.22 6.99 -1.45
CA CYS A 112 -12.96 7.45 -2.04
C CYS A 112 -11.85 6.39 -2.01
N HIS A 113 -12.10 5.24 -1.39
CA HIS A 113 -11.17 4.11 -1.26
C HIS A 113 -9.86 4.43 -0.53
N ARG A 114 -9.88 5.50 0.31
CA ARG A 114 -8.79 5.78 1.23
C ARG A 114 -8.71 4.64 2.24
N ASP A 115 -7.52 4.13 2.43
CA ASP A 115 -7.18 3.13 3.43
C ASP A 115 -6.38 3.81 4.54
N SER A 116 -6.79 3.66 5.78
CA SER A 116 -6.16 4.32 6.93
C SER A 116 -5.97 3.32 8.07
N PRO A 117 -4.78 3.26 8.70
CA PRO A 117 -4.56 2.42 9.86
C PRO A 117 -5.42 2.89 11.04
N LEU A 118 -6.00 1.94 11.77
CA LEU A 118 -6.84 2.23 12.94
C LEU A 118 -6.04 2.38 14.26
N THR A 119 -4.72 2.39 14.20
CA THR A 119 -3.83 2.42 15.36
C THR A 119 -4.06 3.59 16.32
N GLY A 120 -4.42 4.77 15.80
CA GLY A 120 -4.66 5.95 16.65
C GLY A 120 -6.10 6.07 17.16
N ALA A 121 -7.08 5.53 16.42
CA ALA A 121 -8.50 5.69 16.75
C ALA A 121 -8.96 4.78 17.89
N LEU A 122 -8.20 3.73 18.21
CA LEU A 122 -8.55 2.71 19.19
C LEU A 122 -7.72 2.79 20.47
N GLN A 123 -6.76 3.73 20.54
CA GLN A 123 -5.99 3.98 21.76
C GLN A 123 -6.91 4.50 22.88
N GLY A 124 -7.07 3.69 23.90
CA GLY A 124 -7.89 4.02 25.08
C GLY A 124 -9.21 3.26 25.18
N ASN A 125 -9.61 2.50 24.18
CA ASN A 125 -10.73 1.56 24.28
C ASN A 125 -10.23 0.15 24.63
N ALA A 126 -11.03 -0.57 25.44
CA ALA A 126 -10.70 -1.88 26.02
C ALA A 126 -10.46 -3.02 25.00
N LEU A 127 -10.49 -2.76 23.69
CA LEU A 127 -10.25 -3.71 22.62
C LEU A 127 -8.95 -3.37 21.91
N ASP A 128 -7.89 -4.08 22.28
CA ASP A 128 -6.66 -4.13 21.52
C ASP A 128 -6.85 -5.12 20.36
N LEU A 129 -7.35 -4.61 19.23
CA LEU A 129 -7.61 -5.41 18.03
C LEU A 129 -6.33 -6.02 17.46
N GLU A 130 -5.20 -5.36 17.64
CA GLU A 130 -3.91 -5.87 17.18
C GLU A 130 -3.50 -7.09 18.02
N ALA A 131 -3.56 -6.99 19.34
CA ALA A 131 -3.28 -8.11 20.23
C ALA A 131 -4.24 -9.28 20.01
N ALA A 132 -5.53 -9.00 19.81
CA ALA A 132 -6.52 -10.02 19.49
C ALA A 132 -6.22 -10.75 18.17
N ALA A 133 -5.83 -10.01 17.13
CA ALA A 133 -5.43 -10.56 15.84
C ALA A 133 -4.18 -11.44 15.96
N GLN A 134 -3.15 -10.96 16.66
CA GLN A 134 -1.92 -11.74 16.90
C GLN A 134 -2.19 -13.01 17.70
N ASN A 135 -3.02 -12.95 18.74
CA ASN A 135 -3.40 -14.11 19.54
C ASN A 135 -4.13 -15.17 18.70
N ALA A 136 -5.06 -14.73 17.82
CA ALA A 136 -5.76 -15.63 16.91
C ALA A 136 -4.80 -16.34 15.95
N LEU A 137 -3.86 -15.61 15.34
CA LEU A 137 -2.86 -16.18 14.46
C LEU A 137 -1.92 -17.17 15.19
N GLN A 138 -1.50 -16.83 16.42
CA GLN A 138 -0.67 -17.73 17.25
C GLN A 138 -1.40 -19.01 17.63
N ALA A 139 -2.67 -18.91 18.02
CA ALA A 139 -3.49 -20.06 18.34
C ALA A 139 -3.62 -21.03 17.15
N LEU A 140 -3.84 -20.49 15.95
CA LEU A 140 -3.93 -21.31 14.73
C LEU A 140 -2.58 -21.93 14.36
N LYS A 141 -1.48 -21.19 14.51
CA LYS A 141 -0.11 -21.75 14.31
C LYS A 141 0.17 -22.92 15.26
N ALA A 142 -0.24 -22.80 16.53
CA ALA A 142 -0.08 -23.87 17.51
C ALA A 142 -0.87 -25.14 17.15
N LEU A 143 -1.94 -25.00 16.36
CA LEU A 143 -2.72 -26.11 15.80
C LEU A 143 -2.15 -26.65 14.48
N GLY A 144 -0.99 -26.16 14.02
CA GLY A 144 -0.31 -26.65 12.82
C GLY A 144 -0.75 -25.97 11.52
N TYR A 145 -1.51 -24.87 11.58
CA TYR A 145 -1.85 -24.11 10.37
C TYR A 145 -0.66 -23.26 9.92
N GLU A 146 -0.37 -23.27 8.61
CA GLU A 146 0.71 -22.50 7.98
C GLU A 146 0.17 -21.50 6.96
N GLY A 147 0.98 -20.50 6.57
CA GLY A 147 0.61 -19.49 5.56
C GLY A 147 -0.52 -18.56 5.99
N LEU A 148 -0.72 -18.40 7.30
CA LEU A 148 -1.81 -17.62 7.88
C LEU A 148 -1.63 -16.12 7.62
N SER A 149 -2.69 -15.47 7.15
CA SER A 149 -2.83 -14.03 7.13
C SER A 149 -4.18 -13.65 7.72
N LEU A 150 -4.22 -12.54 8.45
CA LEU A 150 -5.46 -11.97 8.97
C LEU A 150 -5.62 -10.56 8.40
N ASP A 151 -6.75 -10.31 7.76
CA ASP A 151 -7.14 -8.99 7.27
C ASP A 151 -8.33 -8.49 8.11
N LEU A 152 -8.13 -7.37 8.80
CA LEU A 152 -9.12 -6.78 9.69
C LEU A 152 -9.49 -5.39 9.16
N ALA A 153 -10.52 -5.35 8.30
CA ALA A 153 -11.00 -4.15 7.65
C ALA A 153 -12.32 -3.67 8.25
N VAL A 154 -12.35 -2.42 8.68
CA VAL A 154 -13.61 -1.70 8.98
C VAL A 154 -13.98 -0.89 7.74
N ARG A 155 -15.17 -1.13 7.19
CA ARG A 155 -15.63 -0.47 5.96
C ARG A 155 -16.74 0.52 6.26
N GLY A 156 -16.67 1.71 5.64
CA GLY A 156 -17.68 2.75 5.82
C GLY A 156 -17.42 3.96 4.91
N VAL A 157 -17.98 5.10 5.26
CA VAL A 157 -17.74 6.37 4.56
C VAL A 157 -16.87 7.24 5.48
N CYS A 158 -15.73 7.74 4.99
CA CYS A 158 -14.86 8.62 5.77
C CYS A 158 -15.53 9.99 6.02
N ALA A 159 -15.05 10.73 7.02
CA ALA A 159 -15.61 12.02 7.40
C ALA A 159 -15.65 13.01 6.22
N ASP A 160 -14.60 13.05 5.41
CA ASP A 160 -14.51 13.94 4.24
C ASP A 160 -15.61 13.62 3.21
N CYS A 161 -15.81 12.33 2.90
CA CYS A 161 -16.85 11.91 1.97
C CYS A 161 -18.26 12.09 2.53
N ALA A 162 -18.44 11.88 3.82
CA ALA A 162 -19.73 12.11 4.49
C ALA A 162 -20.09 13.61 4.47
N SER A 163 -19.13 14.48 4.76
CA SER A 163 -19.31 15.93 4.71
C SER A 163 -19.61 16.43 3.29
N ALA A 164 -18.87 15.94 2.29
CA ALA A 164 -19.12 16.27 0.88
C ALA A 164 -20.54 15.87 0.43
N ALA A 165 -21.03 14.71 0.86
CA ALA A 165 -22.38 14.25 0.55
C ALA A 165 -23.48 15.09 1.26
N ALA A 166 -23.20 15.65 2.43
CA ALA A 166 -24.10 16.52 3.15
C ALA A 166 -24.27 17.89 2.47
N HIS A 167 -23.15 18.45 1.93
CA HIS A 167 -23.20 19.72 1.20
C HIS A 167 -24.05 19.65 -0.08
N VAL A 168 -24.00 18.52 -0.82
CA VAL A 168 -24.80 18.32 -2.04
C VAL A 168 -26.30 18.21 -1.73
N LYS A 169 -26.69 17.76 -0.53
CA LYS A 169 -28.11 17.62 -0.14
C LYS A 169 -28.72 18.92 0.42
N GLY A 170 -27.93 19.91 0.73
CA GLY A 170 -28.38 21.18 1.30
C GLY A 170 -28.72 22.27 0.25
N GLU A 171 -28.47 22.03 -1.04
CA GLU A 171 -28.71 22.98 -2.13
C GLU A 171 -29.88 22.60 -3.06
N ALA A 172 -30.78 21.72 -2.63
CA ALA A 172 -31.94 21.27 -3.38
C ALA A 172 -33.25 21.77 -2.77
#